data_4d228a25fc5fc4186bb22cfdcdf211de
#
_entry.id   4d228a25fc5fc4186bb22cfdcdf211de
#
_cell.length_a   1.000
_cell.length_b   1.000
_cell.length_c   1.000
_cell.angle_alpha   90.00
_cell.angle_beta   90.00
_cell.angle_gamma   90.00
#
_symmetry.space_group_name_H-M   'P 1'
#
loop_
_entity.id
_entity.type
_entity.pdbx_description
1 polymer ?
#
loop_
_entity_poly.entity_id
_entity_poly.type
_entity_poly.pdbx_seq_one_letter_code
_entity_poly.pdbx_strand_id
1 'polypeptide(L)'
;MFWNTQKEYSERINGTYISRNNVMRSDSLFMDYNNASKTEVLQEYFVPINQYTAYIDDLRDTIKDEEDFNLLNITVRYVGKNEEAVMSYANDDMFALVMLINQGTSEESIDTTGRVIRNMIDVTLKHDGTYYLPYYHYPTKEQLIEAYPRSEEF
;
A
#
# COMPACT_ATOMS: atom_id res chain seq x y z
N MET A 1 -17.30 -4.19 -1.60
CA MET A 1 -18.20 -3.00 -1.66
C MET A 1 -17.73 -2.04 -2.77
N PHE A 2 -16.54 -1.48 -2.72
CA PHE A 2 -15.96 -0.54 -3.70
C PHE A 2 -16.18 -0.91 -5.18
N TRP A 3 -15.78 -2.11 -5.61
CA TRP A 3 -15.91 -2.57 -7.00
C TRP A 3 -17.34 -2.61 -7.52
N ASN A 4 -18.29 -3.07 -6.70
CA ASN A 4 -19.69 -3.12 -7.10
C ASN A 4 -20.28 -1.71 -7.25
N THR A 5 -19.95 -0.79 -6.33
CA THR A 5 -20.37 0.62 -6.42
C THR A 5 -19.81 1.29 -7.68
N GLN A 6 -18.55 1.03 -8.02
CA GLN A 6 -17.92 1.55 -9.23
C GLN A 6 -18.58 1.00 -10.51
N LYS A 7 -18.90 -0.29 -10.54
CA LYS A 7 -19.64 -0.90 -11.66
C LYS A 7 -21.02 -0.28 -11.84
N GLU A 8 -21.81 -0.19 -10.77
CA GLU A 8 -23.17 0.40 -10.79
C GLU A 8 -23.13 1.87 -11.25
N TYR A 9 -22.13 2.64 -10.82
CA TYR A 9 -21.90 4.00 -11.28
C TYR A 9 -21.61 4.03 -12.78
N SER A 10 -20.70 3.20 -13.26
CA SER A 10 -20.32 3.12 -14.67
C SER A 10 -21.49 2.70 -15.56
N GLU A 11 -22.33 1.76 -15.10
CA GLU A 11 -23.54 1.33 -15.81
C GLU A 11 -24.58 2.46 -15.91
N ARG A 12 -24.75 3.26 -14.85
CA ARG A 12 -25.69 4.40 -14.85
C ARG A 12 -25.30 5.53 -15.80
N ILE A 13 -24.00 5.77 -15.98
CA ILE A 13 -23.52 6.84 -16.87
C ILE A 13 -23.31 6.37 -18.32
N ASN A 14 -23.44 5.06 -18.58
CA ASN A 14 -23.25 4.51 -19.91
C ASN A 14 -24.25 5.11 -20.90
N GLY A 15 -23.74 5.63 -22.03
CA GLY A 15 -24.55 6.28 -23.05
C GLY A 15 -25.03 7.70 -22.70
N THR A 16 -24.60 8.29 -21.59
CA THR A 16 -24.92 9.66 -21.21
C THR A 16 -23.77 10.63 -21.55
N TYR A 17 -24.11 11.89 -21.86
CA TYR A 17 -23.09 12.94 -21.97
C TYR A 17 -22.68 13.39 -20.56
N ILE A 18 -21.39 13.24 -20.24
CA ILE A 18 -20.81 13.64 -18.95
C ILE A 18 -19.61 14.56 -19.19
N SER A 19 -19.42 15.56 -18.34
CA SER A 19 -18.27 16.45 -18.46
C SER A 19 -16.96 15.69 -18.20
N ARG A 20 -15.88 16.10 -18.88
CA ARG A 20 -14.55 15.51 -18.69
C ARG A 20 -14.12 15.52 -17.23
N ASN A 21 -14.37 16.59 -16.48
CA ASN A 21 -14.05 16.70 -15.07
C ASN A 21 -14.80 15.65 -14.22
N ASN A 22 -16.05 15.36 -14.57
CA ASN A 22 -16.83 14.35 -13.85
C ASN A 22 -16.39 12.93 -14.20
N VAL A 23 -15.94 12.67 -15.44
CA VAL A 23 -15.36 11.37 -15.82
C VAL A 23 -14.03 11.13 -15.14
N MET A 24 -13.24 12.19 -14.95
CA MET A 24 -11.90 12.14 -14.34
C MET A 24 -11.92 12.28 -12.81
N ARG A 25 -13.09 12.11 -12.19
CA ARG A 25 -13.16 12.09 -10.71
C ARG A 25 -12.30 10.95 -10.15
N SER A 26 -11.57 11.28 -9.11
CA SER A 26 -10.69 10.31 -8.45
C SER A 26 -11.49 9.20 -7.75
N ASP A 27 -10.84 8.07 -7.54
CA ASP A 27 -11.38 6.92 -6.79
C ASP A 27 -11.82 7.28 -5.36
N SER A 28 -11.39 8.43 -4.84
CA SER A 28 -11.80 8.95 -3.53
C SER A 28 -13.32 9.08 -3.35
N LEU A 29 -14.09 9.21 -4.44
CA LEU A 29 -15.55 9.20 -4.38
C LEU A 29 -16.15 7.87 -3.92
N PHE A 30 -15.39 6.80 -4.01
CA PHE A 30 -15.82 5.43 -3.68
C PHE A 30 -15.15 4.91 -2.41
N MET A 31 -14.27 5.71 -1.80
CA MET A 31 -13.59 5.37 -0.56
C MET A 31 -14.49 5.64 0.64
N ASP A 32 -14.50 4.71 1.59
CA ASP A 32 -15.28 4.82 2.81
C ASP A 32 -14.46 5.59 3.87
N TYR A 33 -14.53 6.92 3.83
CA TYR A 33 -13.86 7.79 4.79
C TYR A 33 -14.63 7.82 6.11
N ASN A 34 -14.14 7.11 7.08
CA ASN A 34 -14.71 7.07 8.42
C ASN A 34 -14.12 8.17 9.33
N ASN A 35 -14.78 9.34 9.42
CA ASN A 35 -14.65 10.34 10.48
C ASN A 35 -13.46 11.33 10.51
N ALA A 36 -13.79 12.53 11.10
CA ALA A 36 -12.88 13.66 11.34
C ALA A 36 -11.73 13.39 12.33
N SER A 37 -11.74 12.27 13.06
CA SER A 37 -10.68 11.84 14.00
C SER A 37 -9.66 10.89 13.36
N LYS A 38 -9.56 10.86 12.03
CA LYS A 38 -8.66 9.97 11.29
C LYS A 38 -7.74 10.78 10.38
N THR A 39 -6.57 10.23 10.10
CA THR A 39 -5.60 10.77 9.15
C THR A 39 -5.28 9.73 8.07
N GLU A 40 -4.71 10.17 6.98
CA GLU A 40 -4.27 9.30 5.89
C GLU A 40 -2.78 9.05 6.01
N VAL A 41 -2.41 7.78 5.89
CA VAL A 41 -1.02 7.32 5.91
C VAL A 41 -0.75 6.58 4.62
N LEU A 42 0.38 6.87 3.98
CA LEU A 42 0.86 6.13 2.83
C LEU A 42 1.92 5.11 3.25
N GLN A 43 1.82 3.93 2.64
CA GLN A 43 2.87 2.92 2.65
C GLN A 43 3.08 2.42 1.23
N GLU A 44 4.29 2.01 0.90
CA GLU A 44 4.61 1.48 -0.43
C GLU A 44 5.57 0.31 -0.28
N TYR A 45 5.23 -0.80 -0.92
CA TYR A 45 5.98 -2.04 -0.92
C TYR A 45 6.38 -2.42 -2.34
N PHE A 46 7.58 -2.93 -2.49
CA PHE A 46 8.12 -3.36 -3.79
C PHE A 46 8.38 -4.86 -3.73
N VAL A 47 7.84 -5.60 -4.69
CA VAL A 47 7.97 -7.06 -4.72
C VAL A 47 8.36 -7.50 -6.13
N PRO A 48 9.33 -8.43 -6.26
CA PRO A 48 9.71 -9.00 -7.56
C PRO A 48 8.48 -9.53 -8.32
N ILE A 49 8.43 -9.29 -9.63
CA ILE A 49 7.28 -9.63 -10.48
C ILE A 49 6.90 -11.11 -10.36
N ASN A 50 7.90 -11.99 -10.27
CA ASN A 50 7.70 -13.44 -10.15
C ASN A 50 7.14 -13.88 -8.78
N GLN A 51 7.26 -13.05 -7.73
CA GLN A 51 6.72 -13.30 -6.40
C GLN A 51 5.34 -12.67 -6.18
N TYR A 52 4.91 -11.78 -7.07
CA TYR A 52 3.74 -10.92 -6.86
C TYR A 52 2.46 -11.67 -6.49
N THR A 53 2.14 -12.76 -7.18
CA THR A 53 0.89 -13.50 -6.94
C THR A 53 0.88 -14.15 -5.55
N ALA A 54 1.98 -14.80 -5.16
CA ALA A 54 2.11 -15.42 -3.83
C ALA A 54 2.10 -14.36 -2.73
N TYR A 55 2.78 -13.23 -2.97
CA TYR A 55 2.77 -12.09 -2.07
C TYR A 55 1.37 -11.53 -1.82
N ILE A 56 0.54 -11.37 -2.85
CA ILE A 56 -0.84 -10.87 -2.71
C ILE A 56 -1.68 -11.81 -1.85
N ASP A 57 -1.50 -13.12 -1.99
CA ASP A 57 -2.22 -14.11 -1.17
C ASP A 57 -1.81 -14.01 0.30
N ASP A 58 -0.52 -13.96 0.60
CA ASP A 58 -0.01 -13.80 1.96
C ASP A 58 -0.38 -12.43 2.58
N LEU A 59 -0.30 -11.36 1.78
CA LEU A 59 -0.71 -10.01 2.21
C LEU A 59 -2.20 -9.98 2.59
N ARG A 60 -3.06 -10.56 1.75
CA ARG A 60 -4.49 -10.66 2.05
C ARG A 60 -4.74 -11.40 3.36
N ASP A 61 -4.04 -12.52 3.57
CA ASP A 61 -4.17 -13.31 4.80
C ASP A 61 -3.70 -12.55 6.04
N THR A 62 -2.75 -11.64 5.88
CA THR A 62 -2.23 -10.79 6.97
C THR A 62 -3.24 -9.72 7.41
N ILE A 63 -4.01 -9.16 6.46
CA ILE A 63 -4.87 -8.00 6.74
C ILE A 63 -6.37 -8.32 6.85
N LYS A 64 -6.82 -9.49 6.40
CA LYS A 64 -8.26 -9.82 6.27
C LYS A 64 -9.05 -9.79 7.59
N ASP A 65 -8.38 -10.12 8.70
CA ASP A 65 -8.99 -10.22 10.03
C ASP A 65 -8.65 -9.01 10.93
N GLU A 66 -8.03 -7.97 10.37
CA GLU A 66 -7.65 -6.73 11.07
C GLU A 66 -8.78 -5.70 11.00
N GLU A 67 -9.76 -5.82 11.90
CA GLU A 67 -10.99 -5.00 11.89
C GLU A 67 -10.72 -3.49 12.02
N ASP A 68 -9.68 -3.10 12.75
CA ASP A 68 -9.32 -1.70 12.99
C ASP A 68 -8.33 -1.12 11.96
N PHE A 69 -7.93 -1.93 10.97
CA PHE A 69 -7.04 -1.52 9.89
C PHE A 69 -7.82 -1.16 8.63
N ASN A 70 -7.96 0.14 8.35
CA ASN A 70 -8.76 0.62 7.22
C ASN A 70 -7.89 0.92 5.98
N LEU A 71 -7.70 -0.08 5.14
CA LEU A 71 -7.05 0.07 3.83
C LEU A 71 -8.05 0.61 2.82
N LEU A 72 -7.83 1.85 2.36
CA LEU A 72 -8.74 2.53 1.43
C LEU A 72 -8.50 2.13 -0.03
N ASN A 73 -7.23 2.04 -0.43
CA ASN A 73 -6.85 1.78 -1.81
C ASN A 73 -5.45 1.17 -1.92
N ILE A 74 -5.25 0.37 -2.97
CA ILE A 74 -3.93 -0.10 -3.41
C ILE A 74 -3.77 0.25 -4.89
N THR A 75 -2.73 1.04 -5.20
CA THR A 75 -2.32 1.30 -6.58
C THR A 75 -1.10 0.47 -6.90
N VAL A 76 -1.15 -0.29 -7.99
CA VAL A 76 -0.02 -1.13 -8.43
C VAL A 76 0.63 -0.52 -9.66
N ARG A 77 1.97 -0.43 -9.66
CA ARG A 77 2.75 0.07 -10.79
C ARG A 77 4.03 -0.74 -10.98
N TYR A 78 4.50 -0.81 -12.21
CA TYR A 78 5.80 -1.41 -12.53
C TYR A 78 6.94 -0.46 -12.16
N VAL A 79 8.01 -1.02 -11.62
CA VAL A 79 9.27 -0.32 -11.31
C VAL A 79 10.43 -1.16 -11.84
N GLY A 80 11.24 -0.56 -12.72
CA GLY A 80 12.42 -1.23 -13.26
C GLY A 80 13.56 -1.29 -12.23
N LYS A 81 14.36 -2.33 -12.33
CA LYS A 81 15.55 -2.56 -11.50
C LYS A 81 16.49 -1.34 -11.49
N ASN A 82 16.98 -0.99 -10.31
CA ASN A 82 18.00 0.04 -10.11
C ASN A 82 19.05 -0.45 -9.10
N GLU A 83 20.30 -0.57 -9.55
CA GLU A 83 21.45 -0.99 -8.72
C GLU A 83 22.41 0.16 -8.38
N GLU A 84 22.16 1.37 -8.89
CA GLU A 84 23.06 2.50 -8.71
C GLU A 84 22.99 3.10 -7.30
N ALA A 85 21.79 3.13 -6.71
CA ALA A 85 21.58 3.67 -5.38
C ALA A 85 21.97 2.68 -4.29
N VAL A 86 22.68 3.14 -3.24
CA VAL A 86 23.04 2.33 -2.06
C VAL A 86 21.79 1.81 -1.35
N MET A 87 20.77 2.67 -1.21
CA MET A 87 19.48 2.35 -0.59
C MET A 87 18.41 2.16 -1.67
N SER A 88 18.71 1.38 -2.72
CA SER A 88 17.73 1.10 -3.76
C SER A 88 16.60 0.23 -3.22
N TYR A 89 15.35 0.66 -3.45
CA TYR A 89 14.16 -0.15 -3.18
C TYR A 89 13.84 -1.12 -4.35
N ALA A 90 14.47 -0.95 -5.50
CA ALA A 90 14.23 -1.75 -6.70
C ALA A 90 15.45 -2.60 -7.04
N ASN A 91 15.70 -3.64 -6.24
CA ASN A 91 16.81 -4.59 -6.42
C ASN A 91 16.57 -5.60 -7.57
N ASP A 92 15.35 -5.61 -8.13
CA ASP A 92 14.94 -6.37 -9.31
C ASP A 92 13.87 -5.58 -10.08
N ASP A 93 13.34 -6.15 -11.17
CA ASP A 93 12.11 -5.67 -11.80
C ASP A 93 10.92 -5.99 -10.88
N MET A 94 10.23 -4.96 -10.40
CA MET A 94 9.26 -5.07 -9.32
C MET A 94 7.88 -4.52 -9.66
N PHE A 95 6.87 -5.01 -8.95
CA PHE A 95 5.63 -4.26 -8.75
C PHE A 95 5.69 -3.48 -7.44
N ALA A 96 5.38 -2.19 -7.53
CA ALA A 96 5.16 -1.32 -6.38
C ALA A 96 3.67 -1.29 -6.02
N LEU A 97 3.37 -1.50 -4.74
CA LEU A 97 2.02 -1.41 -4.19
C LEU A 97 1.94 -0.19 -3.27
N VAL A 98 1.37 0.89 -3.78
CA VAL A 98 1.10 2.10 -2.99
C VAL A 98 -0.23 1.94 -2.28
N MET A 99 -0.20 1.94 -0.97
CA MET A 99 -1.36 1.73 -0.09
C MET A 99 -1.74 3.03 0.61
N LEU A 100 -3.01 3.40 0.50
CA LEU A 100 -3.60 4.50 1.26
C LEU A 100 -4.38 3.91 2.43
N ILE A 101 -3.98 4.26 3.65
CA ILE A 101 -4.52 3.74 4.89
C ILE A 101 -5.17 4.90 5.66
N ASN A 102 -6.42 4.72 6.10
CA ASN A 102 -7.10 5.69 6.95
C ASN A 102 -6.92 5.29 8.42
N GLN A 103 -6.00 5.96 9.10
CA GLN A 103 -5.59 5.69 10.47
C GLN A 103 -6.31 6.57 11.48
N GLY A 104 -6.73 6.02 12.62
CA GLY A 104 -7.14 6.80 13.77
C GLY A 104 -5.98 7.59 14.38
N THR A 105 -6.28 8.68 15.09
CA THR A 105 -5.27 9.57 15.69
C THR A 105 -5.01 9.29 17.17
N SER A 106 -5.70 8.31 17.79
CA SER A 106 -5.39 7.85 19.14
C SER A 106 -4.10 7.02 19.16
N GLU A 107 -3.42 6.97 20.29
CA GLU A 107 -2.22 6.15 20.50
C GLU A 107 -2.51 4.67 20.15
N GLU A 108 -3.63 4.13 20.63
CA GLU A 108 -4.07 2.76 20.34
C GLU A 108 -4.22 2.49 18.83
N SER A 109 -4.83 3.43 18.09
CA SER A 109 -4.99 3.30 16.63
C SER A 109 -3.66 3.39 15.89
N ILE A 110 -2.75 4.24 16.36
CA ILE A 110 -1.40 4.38 15.81
C ILE A 110 -0.61 3.09 16.04
N ASP A 111 -0.67 2.54 17.25
CA ASP A 111 0.00 1.29 17.62
C ASP A 111 -0.54 0.11 16.82
N THR A 112 -1.86 0.01 16.66
CA THR A 112 -2.52 -1.02 15.83
C THR A 112 -2.05 -0.92 14.38
N THR A 113 -2.11 0.27 13.79
CA THR A 113 -1.62 0.49 12.42
C THR A 113 -0.15 0.13 12.29
N GLY A 114 0.68 0.56 13.24
CA GLY A 114 2.12 0.25 13.25
C GLY A 114 2.40 -1.25 13.34
N ARG A 115 1.64 -1.99 14.14
CA ARG A 115 1.74 -3.45 14.22
C ARG A 115 1.40 -4.12 12.89
N VAL A 116 0.28 -3.74 12.28
CA VAL A 116 -0.15 -4.31 10.99
C VAL A 116 0.85 -3.99 9.88
N ILE A 117 1.35 -2.76 9.83
CA ILE A 117 2.38 -2.36 8.85
C ILE A 117 3.66 -3.18 9.03
N ARG A 118 4.13 -3.44 10.25
CA ARG A 118 5.29 -4.32 10.48
C ARG A 118 5.05 -5.74 10.00
N ASN A 119 3.86 -6.31 10.23
CA ASN A 119 3.51 -7.63 9.70
C ASN A 119 3.49 -7.64 8.16
N MET A 120 3.00 -6.56 7.53
CA MET A 120 3.03 -6.42 6.07
C MET A 120 4.47 -6.30 5.54
N ILE A 121 5.38 -5.65 6.28
CA ILE A 121 6.80 -5.59 5.94
C ILE A 121 7.41 -6.98 6.03
N ASP A 122 7.14 -7.75 7.08
CA ASP A 122 7.65 -9.13 7.22
C ASP A 122 7.22 -10.02 6.04
N VAL A 123 5.95 -9.90 5.62
CA VAL A 123 5.47 -10.60 4.41
C VAL A 123 6.19 -10.11 3.15
N THR A 124 6.45 -8.81 3.04
CA THR A 124 7.18 -8.25 1.91
C THR A 124 8.61 -8.79 1.84
N LEU A 125 9.31 -8.82 2.96
CA LEU A 125 10.67 -9.36 3.08
C LEU A 125 10.72 -10.86 2.77
N LYS A 126 9.75 -11.64 3.24
CA LYS A 126 9.60 -13.07 2.90
C LYS A 126 9.55 -13.33 1.39
N HIS A 127 9.09 -12.37 0.61
CA HIS A 127 8.99 -12.43 -0.86
C HIS A 127 10.10 -11.63 -1.56
N ASP A 128 11.28 -11.50 -0.94
CA ASP A 128 12.43 -10.77 -1.48
C ASP A 128 12.13 -9.30 -1.83
N GLY A 129 11.13 -8.73 -1.18
CA GLY A 129 10.68 -7.37 -1.41
C GLY A 129 11.35 -6.33 -0.52
N THR A 130 11.00 -5.08 -0.74
CA THR A 130 11.45 -3.92 0.03
C THR A 130 10.29 -2.97 0.29
N TYR A 131 10.51 -1.90 1.03
CA TYR A 131 9.49 -0.87 1.29
C TYR A 131 10.07 0.53 1.08
N TYR A 132 9.21 1.53 0.91
CA TYR A 132 9.63 2.91 0.64
C TYR A 132 9.95 3.66 1.94
N LEU A 133 11.24 3.99 2.15
CA LEU A 133 11.76 4.62 3.36
C LEU A 133 11.17 6.02 3.69
N PRO A 134 10.90 6.91 2.71
CA PRO A 134 10.43 8.27 2.99
C PRO A 134 9.03 8.37 3.60
N TYR A 135 8.25 7.29 3.61
CA TYR A 135 6.94 7.29 4.24
C TYR A 135 7.04 7.12 5.78
N TYR A 136 6.02 6.65 6.45
CA TYR A 136 5.96 6.64 7.91
C TYR A 136 6.94 5.64 8.54
N HIS A 137 7.56 6.00 9.68
CA HIS A 137 8.61 5.21 10.34
C HIS A 137 8.06 4.11 11.25
N TYR A 138 7.38 3.13 10.68
CA TYR A 138 6.90 1.95 11.41
C TYR A 138 7.88 0.77 11.44
N PRO A 139 8.78 0.59 10.45
CA PRO A 139 9.71 -0.55 10.41
C PRO A 139 10.60 -0.62 11.64
N THR A 140 10.98 -1.84 12.03
CA THR A 140 12.03 -2.05 13.02
C THR A 140 13.41 -1.89 12.38
N LYS A 141 14.45 -1.81 13.23
CA LYS A 141 15.83 -1.76 12.73
C LYS A 141 16.23 -3.03 11.98
N GLU A 142 15.76 -4.18 12.46
CA GLU A 142 15.99 -5.48 11.83
C GLU A 142 15.36 -5.54 10.45
N GLN A 143 14.11 -5.11 10.31
CA GLN A 143 13.43 -5.01 9.02
C GLN A 143 14.13 -4.05 8.05
N LEU A 144 14.68 -2.95 8.56
CA LEU A 144 15.47 -2.01 7.75
C LEU A 144 16.74 -2.68 7.19
N ILE A 145 17.50 -3.37 8.05
CA ILE A 145 18.75 -4.02 7.65
C ILE A 145 18.47 -5.14 6.63
N GLU A 146 17.40 -5.89 6.81
CA GLU A 146 17.00 -6.96 5.89
C GLU A 146 16.57 -6.41 4.53
N ALA A 147 15.71 -5.36 4.51
CA ALA A 147 15.26 -4.71 3.28
C ALA A 147 16.39 -4.01 2.51
N TYR A 148 17.38 -3.45 3.26
CA TYR A 148 18.46 -2.65 2.72
C TYR A 148 19.82 -3.11 3.27
N PRO A 149 20.36 -4.22 2.77
CA PRO A 149 21.61 -4.80 3.29
C PRO A 149 22.83 -3.86 3.22
N ARG A 150 22.78 -2.87 2.31
CA ARG A 150 23.84 -1.86 2.15
C ARG A 150 23.62 -0.60 3.00
N SER A 151 22.67 -0.62 3.92
CA SER A 151 22.33 0.55 4.77
C SER A 151 23.50 1.03 5.64
N GLU A 152 24.46 0.17 5.96
CA GLU A 152 25.68 0.55 6.71
C GLU A 152 26.69 1.35 5.87
N GLU A 153 26.56 1.37 4.53
CA GLU A 153 27.39 2.17 3.64
C GLU A 153 26.90 3.63 3.54
N PHE A 154 25.66 3.89 4.01
CA PHE A 154 25.01 5.18 3.96
C PHE A 154 25.29 6.02 5.22
#